data_268bdc3f843f90f8888f553af54edb54
#
_entry.id   268bdc3f843f90f8888f553af54edb54
#
_cell.length_a   1.000
_cell.length_b   1.000
_cell.length_c   1.000
_cell.angle_alpha   90.00
_cell.angle_beta   90.00
_cell.angle_gamma   90.00
#
_symmetry.space_group_name_H-M   'P 1'
#
loop_
_entity.id
_entity.type
_entity.pdbx_description
1 polymer ?
#
loop_
_entity_poly.entity_id
_entity_poly.type
_entity_poly.pdbx_seq_one_letter_code
_entity_poly.pdbx_strand_id
1 'polypeptide(L)'
;MRSTVRYIKDSTENLGFARTHCISQSVWDYAWNDLPESFRKSIQHKVTRTARNVRHCARHLTPSPKVWCEFTLYRFLHKHKKMSTVDDAYWQEHGYNTGWPWKNKKAL
;
A
#
# COMPACT_ATOMS: atom_id res chain seq x y z
N MET A 1 7.79 -5.81 -16.96
CA MET A 1 8.16 -5.29 -15.62
C MET A 1 7.18 -4.23 -15.09
N ARG A 2 6.83 -3.19 -15.85
CA ARG A 2 5.83 -2.17 -15.41
C ARG A 2 4.46 -2.76 -15.10
N SER A 3 3.99 -3.73 -15.88
CA SER A 3 2.71 -4.42 -15.67
C SER A 3 2.69 -5.24 -14.38
N THR A 4 3.77 -5.96 -14.07
CA THR A 4 3.90 -6.76 -12.85
C THR A 4 3.89 -5.88 -11.60
N VAL A 5 4.66 -4.80 -11.59
CA VAL A 5 4.69 -3.85 -10.47
C VAL A 5 3.31 -3.22 -10.27
N ARG A 6 2.64 -2.84 -11.35
CA ARG A 6 1.28 -2.28 -11.28
C ARG A 6 0.30 -3.29 -10.70
N TYR A 7 0.34 -4.54 -11.16
CA TYR A 7 -0.51 -5.60 -10.64
C TYR A 7 -0.31 -5.84 -9.14
N ILE A 8 0.95 -5.90 -8.67
CA ILE A 8 1.27 -6.06 -7.25
C ILE A 8 0.73 -4.87 -6.44
N LYS A 9 0.92 -3.65 -6.91
CA LYS A 9 0.40 -2.46 -6.23
C LYS A 9 -1.13 -2.46 -6.15
N ASP A 10 -1.80 -2.76 -7.24
CA ASP A 10 -3.26 -2.83 -7.28
C ASP A 10 -3.78 -3.92 -6.33
N SER A 11 -3.13 -5.09 -6.29
CA SER A 11 -3.50 -6.18 -5.39
C SER A 11 -3.33 -5.80 -3.92
N THR A 12 -2.22 -5.17 -3.54
CA THR A 12 -1.97 -4.74 -2.16
C THR A 12 -2.93 -3.63 -1.73
N GLU A 13 -3.23 -2.68 -2.60
CA GLU A 13 -4.21 -1.63 -2.33
C GLU A 13 -5.62 -2.21 -2.13
N ASN A 14 -6.01 -3.20 -2.95
CA ASN A 14 -7.28 -3.90 -2.80
C ASN A 14 -7.38 -4.71 -1.49
N LEU A 15 -6.24 -5.15 -0.95
CA LEU A 15 -6.16 -5.78 0.38
C LEU A 15 -6.21 -4.76 1.54
N GLY A 16 -6.33 -3.47 1.26
CA GLY A 16 -6.51 -2.44 2.26
C GLY A 16 -5.21 -1.77 2.74
N PHE A 17 -4.10 -1.99 2.09
CA PHE A 17 -2.87 -1.26 2.40
C PHE A 17 -2.98 0.20 1.98
N ALA A 18 -2.71 1.12 2.90
CA ALA A 18 -2.81 2.56 2.65
C ALA A 18 -1.84 3.05 1.59
N ARG A 19 -0.65 2.48 1.54
CA ARG A 19 0.36 2.73 0.51
C ARG A 19 1.22 1.51 0.27
N THR A 20 1.68 1.37 -0.97
CA THR A 20 2.60 0.33 -1.40
C THR A 20 3.83 0.96 -2.04
N HIS A 21 5.00 0.59 -1.55
CA HIS A 21 6.28 0.99 -2.12
C HIS A 21 6.92 -0.20 -2.80
N CYS A 22 7.30 -0.04 -4.05
CA CYS A 22 7.91 -1.11 -4.84
C CYS A 22 9.29 -0.71 -5.32
N ILE A 23 10.23 -1.64 -5.22
CA ILE A 23 11.54 -1.57 -5.89
C ILE A 23 11.56 -2.69 -6.92
N SER A 24 11.84 -2.35 -8.15
CA SER A 24 11.94 -3.30 -9.23
C SER A 24 13.24 -3.03 -9.99
N GLN A 25 14.03 -4.08 -10.18
CA GLN A 25 15.28 -3.99 -10.89
C GLN A 25 15.56 -5.30 -11.63
N SER A 26 15.87 -5.18 -12.92
CA SER A 26 16.33 -6.31 -13.71
C SER A 26 17.82 -6.50 -13.48
N VAL A 27 18.22 -7.69 -13.07
CA VAL A 27 19.62 -8.03 -12.81
C VAL A 27 20.12 -9.12 -13.75
N TRP A 28 19.28 -9.60 -14.66
CA TRP A 28 19.57 -10.73 -15.54
C TRP A 28 20.06 -11.94 -14.73
N ASP A 29 21.03 -12.68 -15.25
CA ASP A 29 21.62 -13.83 -14.58
C ASP A 29 22.86 -13.48 -13.73
N TYR A 30 23.09 -12.19 -13.45
CA TYR A 30 24.25 -11.75 -12.66
C TYR A 30 24.02 -11.95 -11.16
N ALA A 31 25.01 -12.55 -10.50
CA ALA A 31 25.08 -12.53 -9.04
C ALA A 31 25.39 -11.10 -8.54
N TRP A 32 25.04 -10.80 -7.30
CA TRP A 32 25.26 -9.46 -6.72
C TRP A 32 26.70 -8.96 -6.82
N ASN A 33 27.67 -9.85 -6.58
CA ASN A 33 29.10 -9.51 -6.63
C ASN A 33 29.63 -9.26 -8.04
N ASP A 34 28.95 -9.78 -9.05
CA ASP A 34 29.34 -9.64 -10.45
C ASP A 34 28.75 -8.37 -11.10
N LEU A 35 27.87 -7.66 -10.38
CA LEU A 35 27.29 -6.42 -10.86
C LEU A 35 28.32 -5.28 -10.83
N PRO A 36 28.34 -4.42 -11.84
CA PRO A 36 29.15 -3.21 -11.81
C PRO A 36 28.86 -2.37 -10.57
N GLU A 37 29.88 -1.75 -10.01
CA GLU A 37 29.76 -0.95 -8.78
C GLU A 37 28.74 0.20 -8.92
N SER A 38 28.72 0.87 -10.05
CA SER A 38 27.75 1.91 -10.37
C SER A 38 26.31 1.41 -10.29
N PHE A 39 26.08 0.19 -10.74
CA PHE A 39 24.77 -0.44 -10.73
C PHE A 39 24.33 -0.83 -9.30
N ARG A 40 25.28 -1.38 -8.51
CA ARG A 40 25.03 -1.67 -7.09
C ARG A 40 24.72 -0.40 -6.29
N LYS A 41 25.47 0.68 -6.51
CA LYS A 41 25.19 1.99 -5.90
C LYS A 41 23.81 2.53 -6.27
N SER A 42 23.40 2.37 -7.52
CA SER A 42 22.04 2.75 -7.95
C SER A 42 20.95 1.97 -7.22
N ILE A 43 21.13 0.66 -7.07
CA ILE A 43 20.19 -0.18 -6.31
C ILE A 43 20.14 0.24 -4.84
N GLN A 44 21.30 0.43 -4.21
CA GLN A 44 21.38 0.89 -2.82
C GLN A 44 20.72 2.25 -2.62
N HIS A 45 20.87 3.16 -3.56
CA HIS A 45 20.19 4.46 -3.52
C HIS A 45 18.67 4.31 -3.59
N LYS A 46 18.16 3.44 -4.48
CA LYS A 46 16.72 3.14 -4.57
C LYS A 46 16.19 2.55 -3.26
N VAL A 47 16.92 1.59 -2.68
CA VAL A 47 16.54 0.98 -1.39
C VAL A 47 16.49 2.02 -0.27
N THR A 48 17.53 2.85 -0.14
CA THR A 48 17.59 3.90 0.88
C THR A 48 16.45 4.92 0.72
N ARG A 49 16.18 5.34 -0.51
CA ARG A 49 15.07 6.26 -0.81
C ARG A 49 13.73 5.64 -0.44
N THR A 50 13.52 4.39 -0.81
CA THR A 50 12.26 3.67 -0.51
C THR A 50 12.09 3.47 0.99
N ALA A 51 13.13 3.07 1.70
CA ALA A 51 13.10 2.95 3.16
C ALA A 51 12.74 4.27 3.85
N ARG A 52 13.27 5.39 3.37
CA ARG A 52 12.93 6.73 3.85
C ARG A 52 11.45 7.05 3.62
N ASN A 53 10.92 6.72 2.44
CA ASN A 53 9.51 6.94 2.12
C ASN A 53 8.59 6.08 3.00
N VAL A 54 8.94 4.82 3.22
CA VAL A 54 8.20 3.92 4.13
C VAL A 54 8.18 4.49 5.55
N ARG A 55 9.33 4.93 6.04
CA ARG A 55 9.44 5.55 7.38
C ARG A 55 8.60 6.82 7.50
N HIS A 56 8.60 7.66 6.47
CA HIS A 56 7.75 8.86 6.42
C HIS A 56 6.27 8.49 6.45
N CYS A 57 5.84 7.53 5.64
CA CYS A 57 4.45 7.06 5.61
C CYS A 57 4.02 6.43 6.93
N ALA A 58 4.89 5.68 7.61
CA ALA A 58 4.61 5.10 8.92
C ALA A 58 4.34 6.18 9.99
N ARG A 59 4.99 7.34 9.87
CA ARG A 59 4.78 8.46 10.80
C ARG A 59 3.52 9.27 10.50
N HIS A 60 3.15 9.39 9.24
CA HIS A 60 2.09 10.29 8.78
C HIS A 60 0.86 9.58 8.21
N LEU A 61 0.82 8.26 8.17
CA LEU A 61 -0.31 7.39 7.78
C LEU A 61 -1.33 8.06 6.82
N THR A 62 -0.85 8.54 5.68
CA THR A 62 -1.71 9.10 4.66
C THR A 62 -1.95 8.07 3.56
N PRO A 63 -3.21 7.74 3.25
CA PRO A 63 -3.52 6.81 2.17
C PRO A 63 -3.20 7.43 0.81
N SER A 64 -2.99 6.59 -0.21
CA SER A 64 -2.96 7.07 -1.59
C SER A 64 -4.36 7.59 -1.99
N PRO A 65 -4.47 8.53 -2.95
CA PRO A 65 -5.77 9.01 -3.43
C PRO A 65 -6.69 7.88 -3.91
N LYS A 66 -6.12 6.85 -4.55
CA LYS A 66 -6.86 5.66 -4.99
C LYS A 66 -7.48 4.92 -3.81
N VAL A 67 -6.69 4.59 -2.79
CA VAL A 67 -7.16 3.91 -1.57
C VAL A 67 -8.23 4.72 -0.86
N TRP A 68 -8.07 6.04 -0.79
CA TRP A 68 -9.06 6.92 -0.20
C TRP A 68 -10.40 6.88 -0.97
N CYS A 69 -10.35 6.92 -2.29
CA CYS A 69 -11.53 6.82 -3.14
C CYS A 69 -12.22 5.46 -3.00
N GLU A 70 -11.45 4.37 -3.04
CA GLU A 70 -11.98 3.01 -2.88
C GLU A 70 -12.64 2.84 -1.51
N PHE A 71 -12.00 3.27 -0.44
CA PHE A 71 -12.56 3.21 0.91
C PHE A 71 -13.86 4.01 1.02
N THR A 72 -13.92 5.19 0.43
CA THR A 72 -15.11 6.03 0.42
C THR A 72 -16.26 5.36 -0.35
N LEU A 73 -15.96 4.73 -1.48
CA LEU A 73 -16.93 3.96 -2.26
C LEU A 73 -17.47 2.77 -1.45
N TYR A 74 -16.60 1.97 -0.84
CA TYR A 74 -17.03 0.84 -0.01
C TYR A 74 -17.85 1.29 1.19
N ARG A 75 -17.48 2.39 1.84
CA ARG A 75 -18.27 3.00 2.91
C ARG A 75 -19.69 3.34 2.44
N PHE A 76 -19.81 3.95 1.27
CA PHE A 76 -21.11 4.27 0.68
C PHE A 76 -21.94 3.01 0.42
N LEU A 77 -21.32 1.98 -0.16
CA LEU A 77 -21.99 0.70 -0.44
C LEU A 77 -22.48 0.02 0.84
N HIS A 78 -21.66 -0.06 1.87
CA HIS A 78 -22.05 -0.64 3.16
C HIS A 78 -23.16 0.13 3.88
N LYS A 79 -23.21 1.44 3.71
CA LYS A 79 -24.29 2.26 4.28
C LYS A 79 -25.61 2.13 3.55
N HIS A 80 -25.60 2.05 2.22
CA HIS A 80 -26.80 2.21 1.41
C HIS A 80 -27.28 0.94 0.71
N LYS A 81 -26.40 0.01 0.38
CA LYS A 81 -26.75 -1.21 -0.36
C LYS A 81 -26.69 -2.51 0.42
N LYS A 82 -26.15 -2.51 1.64
CA LYS A 82 -26.00 -3.71 2.49
C LYS A 82 -25.45 -4.90 1.69
N MET A 83 -24.14 -4.93 1.53
CA MET A 83 -23.49 -5.91 0.64
C MET A 83 -23.57 -7.33 1.19
N SER A 84 -23.19 -7.53 2.45
CA SER A 84 -23.19 -8.81 3.13
C SER A 84 -23.40 -8.57 4.62
N THR A 85 -24.20 -9.40 5.26
CA THR A 85 -24.50 -9.26 6.70
C THR A 85 -23.22 -9.32 7.55
N VAL A 86 -22.28 -10.20 7.17
CA VAL A 86 -20.99 -10.38 7.88
C VAL A 86 -20.10 -9.16 7.68
N ASP A 87 -19.97 -8.69 6.46
CA ASP A 87 -19.13 -7.54 6.12
C ASP A 87 -19.70 -6.24 6.72
N ASP A 88 -21.00 -6.06 6.68
CA ASP A 88 -21.67 -4.90 7.27
C ASP A 88 -21.47 -4.85 8.78
N ALA A 89 -21.60 -6.00 9.47
CA ALA A 89 -21.32 -6.12 10.90
C ALA A 89 -19.87 -5.80 11.23
N TYR A 90 -18.91 -6.31 10.45
CA TYR A 90 -17.49 -6.03 10.62
C TYR A 90 -17.18 -4.53 10.46
N TRP A 91 -17.74 -3.89 9.43
CA TRP A 91 -17.57 -2.46 9.20
C TRP A 91 -18.14 -1.60 10.32
N GLN A 92 -19.28 -2.00 10.85
CA GLN A 92 -19.91 -1.32 11.98
C GLN A 92 -19.09 -1.48 13.27
N GLU A 93 -18.66 -2.70 13.57
CA GLU A 93 -17.86 -3.03 14.75
C GLU A 93 -16.53 -2.24 14.78
N HIS A 94 -15.88 -2.11 13.63
CA HIS A 94 -14.61 -1.38 13.50
C HIS A 94 -14.77 0.14 13.32
N GLY A 95 -15.99 0.63 13.28
CA GLY A 95 -16.27 2.06 13.14
C GLY A 95 -15.92 2.63 11.76
N TYR A 96 -15.80 1.79 10.74
CA TYR A 96 -15.42 2.21 9.39
C TYR A 96 -16.51 3.00 8.66
N ASN A 97 -17.74 2.97 9.14
CA ASN A 97 -18.84 3.77 8.61
C ASN A 97 -18.69 5.26 8.91
N THR A 98 -17.98 5.63 9.97
CA THR A 98 -17.82 7.02 10.42
C THR A 98 -16.37 7.46 10.56
N GLY A 99 -15.46 6.52 10.91
CA GLY A 99 -14.05 6.78 11.11
C GLY A 99 -13.17 6.49 9.89
N TRP A 100 -11.89 6.79 10.03
CA TRP A 100 -10.87 6.50 9.03
C TRP A 100 -9.81 5.59 9.64
N PRO A 101 -9.55 4.38 9.10
CA PRO A 101 -8.61 3.42 9.70
C PRO A 101 -7.21 3.99 9.92
N TRP A 102 -6.72 4.79 8.99
CA TRP A 102 -5.40 5.42 9.04
C TRP A 102 -5.26 6.59 10.01
N LYS A 103 -6.36 7.08 10.58
CA LYS A 103 -6.35 8.10 11.64
C LYS A 103 -6.32 7.51 13.05
N ASN A 104 -6.55 6.22 13.17
CA ASN A 104 -6.58 5.54 14.46
C ASN A 104 -5.16 5.15 14.90
N LYS A 105 -4.51 6.03 15.64
CA LYS A 105 -3.13 5.83 16.15
C LYS A 105 -2.98 4.65 17.12
N LYS A 106 -4.08 4.07 17.61
CA LYS A 106 -4.06 2.93 18.53
C LYS A 106 -3.95 1.58 17.82
N ALA A 107 -4.07 1.53 16.50
CA ALA A 107 -3.99 0.30 15.70
C ALA A 107 -2.55 -0.05 15.25
N LEU A 108 -1.58 0.72 15.65
CA LEU A 108 -0.15 0.49 15.47
C LEU A 108 0.47 0.19 16.82
#